data_b81ba9c05843b82b17573e900776d310
#
_entry.id   b81ba9c05843b82b17573e900776d310
#
_cell.length_a   1.000
_cell.length_b   1.000
_cell.length_c   1.000
_cell.angle_alpha   90.00
_cell.angle_beta   90.00
_cell.angle_gamma   90.00
#
_symmetry.space_group_name_H-M   'P 1'
#
loop_
_entity.id
_entity.type
_entity.pdbx_description
1 polymer ?
#
loop_
_entity_poly.entity_id
_entity_poly.type
_entity_poly.pdbx_seq_one_letter_code
_entity_poly.pdbx_strand_id
1 'polypeptide(L)'
;IDVGYYWTASPLTKTKDTTKFVTDPRTMTGAYKLTVRDTICTATLTCTAFAKGYSNKSYSRTITVVDPSMNGSILFDGIEINARKFKDERDGKSYFYKKIGDREWFSRNLAWKGAGLSFQNCEVMDAIYGRYYTWTEAQTACPAGWRVPSDEDWFSLAQAAEYKGEAKDGSYMGIAGALMVNAYFNNTRMWEYCPEVKITNKAGFSAIPTGYGTKASSDSFTGDFEYAVYWSSESVATEGEESTGVYRMIYWQKPDVIRAAVDKTNFIAPVRCVRDAASEETTN
;
A
#
# COMPACT_ATOMS: atom_id res chain seq x y z
N ILE A 1 24.66 2.15 -37.50
CA ILE A 1 25.37 1.83 -36.25
C ILE A 1 24.65 0.65 -35.61
N ASP A 2 25.35 -0.46 -35.47
CA ASP A 2 24.80 -1.62 -34.79
C ASP A 2 24.87 -1.39 -33.27
N VAL A 3 23.72 -1.33 -32.62
CA VAL A 3 23.60 -1.17 -31.16
C VAL A 3 23.24 -2.52 -30.55
N GLY A 4 24.07 -3.00 -29.65
CA GLY A 4 23.81 -4.17 -28.85
C GLY A 4 23.29 -3.78 -27.46
N TYR A 5 22.60 -4.73 -26.79
CA TYR A 5 22.10 -4.57 -25.45
C TYR A 5 22.43 -5.79 -24.61
N TYR A 6 22.75 -5.58 -23.33
CA TYR A 6 22.80 -6.67 -22.35
C TYR A 6 22.13 -6.25 -21.05
N TRP A 7 21.67 -7.24 -20.30
CA TRP A 7 20.96 -7.06 -19.05
C TRP A 7 21.76 -7.68 -17.90
N THR A 8 21.75 -7.00 -16.78
CA THR A 8 22.28 -7.51 -15.51
C THR A 8 21.25 -7.31 -14.41
N ALA A 9 21.32 -8.17 -13.38
CA ALA A 9 20.51 -8.05 -12.17
C ALA A 9 21.41 -8.06 -10.94
N SER A 10 21.15 -7.19 -9.98
CA SER A 10 21.89 -7.11 -8.72
C SER A 10 20.98 -6.71 -7.55
N PRO A 11 21.13 -7.30 -6.35
CA PRO A 11 22.02 -8.41 -6.08
C PRO A 11 21.49 -9.71 -6.72
N LEU A 12 22.35 -10.40 -7.41
CA LEU A 12 22.15 -11.83 -7.67
C LEU A 12 22.19 -12.47 -6.29
N THR A 13 21.06 -12.95 -5.82
CA THR A 13 20.88 -13.42 -4.45
C THR A 13 22.04 -14.25 -3.94
N LYS A 14 22.43 -14.06 -2.68
CA LYS A 14 23.51 -14.77 -1.97
C LYS A 14 23.30 -16.29 -1.80
N THR A 15 22.30 -16.88 -2.45
CA THR A 15 22.13 -18.32 -2.47
C THR A 15 23.00 -18.91 -3.55
N LYS A 16 23.61 -20.06 -3.28
CA LYS A 16 24.58 -20.80 -4.11
C LYS A 16 24.17 -21.06 -5.56
N ASP A 17 23.01 -20.60 -5.97
CA ASP A 17 22.42 -20.88 -7.28
C ASP A 17 22.29 -19.58 -8.08
N THR A 18 23.32 -19.31 -8.88
CA THR A 18 23.41 -18.16 -9.78
C THR A 18 22.46 -18.25 -10.98
N THR A 19 21.69 -19.33 -11.11
CA THR A 19 20.82 -19.60 -12.26
C THR A 19 19.41 -19.04 -12.12
N LYS A 20 19.11 -18.32 -11.05
CA LYS A 20 17.74 -17.82 -10.78
C LYS A 20 17.30 -16.66 -11.68
N PHE A 21 18.26 -15.96 -12.28
CA PHE A 21 17.99 -14.95 -13.31
C PHE A 21 18.68 -15.40 -14.60
N VAL A 22 17.91 -15.92 -15.54
CA VAL A 22 18.45 -16.27 -16.86
C VAL A 22 18.24 -15.08 -17.79
N THR A 23 19.35 -14.46 -18.16
CA THR A 23 19.38 -13.47 -19.21
C THR A 23 19.83 -14.14 -20.50
N ASP A 24 19.02 -14.11 -21.58
CA ASP A 24 19.50 -14.49 -22.90
C ASP A 24 19.98 -13.24 -23.64
N PRO A 25 21.30 -13.05 -23.83
CA PRO A 25 21.84 -11.88 -24.49
C PRO A 25 21.58 -11.85 -26.01
N ARG A 26 20.94 -12.89 -26.57
CA ARG A 26 20.82 -13.08 -28.03
C ARG A 26 19.51 -12.57 -28.62
N THR A 27 18.52 -12.14 -27.84
CA THR A 27 17.28 -11.58 -28.38
C THR A 27 17.41 -10.08 -28.61
N MET A 28 17.91 -9.70 -29.78
CA MET A 28 18.15 -8.31 -30.21
C MET A 28 16.88 -7.55 -30.64
N THR A 29 15.70 -7.92 -30.21
CA THR A 29 14.43 -7.34 -30.71
C THR A 29 13.73 -6.41 -29.71
N GLY A 30 14.45 -5.74 -28.83
CA GLY A 30 13.88 -4.70 -27.94
C GLY A 30 12.95 -5.20 -26.82
N ALA A 31 12.45 -6.41 -26.87
CA ALA A 31 11.68 -7.05 -25.81
C ALA A 31 12.52 -8.13 -25.13
N TYR A 32 12.71 -8.00 -23.83
CA TYR A 32 13.50 -8.94 -23.06
C TYR A 32 12.63 -9.67 -22.04
N LYS A 33 12.65 -11.01 -22.04
CA LYS A 33 11.92 -11.80 -21.07
C LYS A 33 12.85 -12.22 -19.93
N LEU A 34 12.67 -11.61 -18.77
CA LEU A 34 13.28 -12.05 -17.54
C LEU A 34 12.46 -13.21 -16.94
N THR A 35 13.10 -14.34 -16.70
CA THR A 35 12.51 -15.44 -15.93
C THR A 35 13.14 -15.48 -14.56
N VAL A 36 12.30 -15.29 -13.53
CA VAL A 36 12.69 -15.41 -12.13
C VAL A 36 12.27 -16.79 -11.64
N ARG A 37 13.16 -17.53 -11.01
CA ARG A 37 12.89 -18.85 -10.45
C ARG A 37 13.19 -18.86 -8.96
N ASP A 38 12.19 -19.30 -8.17
CA ASP A 38 12.32 -19.62 -6.73
C ASP A 38 13.09 -18.59 -5.88
N THR A 39 12.91 -17.31 -6.20
CA THR A 39 13.63 -16.25 -5.51
C THR A 39 12.69 -15.14 -5.11
N ILE A 40 12.64 -14.89 -3.81
CA ILE A 40 11.97 -13.73 -3.21
C ILE A 40 13.05 -12.69 -2.96
N CYS A 41 13.01 -11.56 -3.63
CA CYS A 41 14.02 -10.52 -3.48
C CYS A 41 13.58 -9.17 -4.07
N THR A 42 14.29 -8.15 -3.69
CA THR A 42 14.34 -6.88 -4.43
C THR A 42 15.63 -6.86 -5.24
N ALA A 43 15.53 -6.67 -6.53
CA ALA A 43 16.66 -6.66 -7.43
C ALA A 43 16.65 -5.42 -8.33
N THR A 44 17.82 -4.93 -8.66
CA THR A 44 17.99 -3.88 -9.66
C THR A 44 18.34 -4.53 -11.01
N LEU A 45 17.46 -4.32 -11.98
CA LEU A 45 17.71 -4.68 -13.37
C LEU A 45 18.39 -3.52 -14.08
N THR A 46 19.49 -3.79 -14.75
CA THR A 46 20.20 -2.78 -15.54
C THR A 46 20.29 -3.25 -17.00
N CYS A 47 19.77 -2.44 -17.89
CA CYS A 47 19.96 -2.58 -19.34
C CYS A 47 21.11 -1.67 -19.77
N THR A 48 22.11 -2.24 -20.42
CA THR A 48 23.23 -1.46 -20.96
C THR A 48 23.23 -1.56 -22.48
N ALA A 49 23.15 -0.41 -23.15
CA ALA A 49 23.35 -0.28 -24.57
C ALA A 49 24.83 -0.05 -24.87
N PHE A 50 25.35 -0.70 -25.91
CA PHE A 50 26.73 -0.54 -26.36
C PHE A 50 26.79 -0.51 -27.89
N ALA A 51 27.76 0.24 -28.41
CA ALA A 51 28.08 0.25 -29.84
C ALA A 51 29.58 0.51 -30.02
N LYS A 52 30.15 -0.03 -31.10
CA LYS A 52 31.58 0.16 -31.38
C LYS A 52 31.91 1.66 -31.57
N GLY A 53 32.86 2.16 -30.81
CA GLY A 53 33.32 3.55 -30.87
C GLY A 53 32.50 4.53 -30.03
N TYR A 54 31.56 4.05 -29.23
CA TYR A 54 30.73 4.87 -28.33
C TYR A 54 30.82 4.41 -26.90
N SER A 55 30.59 5.32 -25.96
CA SER A 55 30.48 5.00 -24.52
C SER A 55 29.15 4.29 -24.25
N ASN A 56 29.20 3.25 -23.40
CA ASN A 56 27.99 2.54 -22.96
C ASN A 56 27.03 3.46 -22.22
N LYS A 57 25.75 3.26 -22.42
CA LYS A 57 24.67 3.90 -21.64
C LYS A 57 23.85 2.85 -20.93
N SER A 58 23.61 3.06 -19.65
CA SER A 58 22.83 2.13 -18.83
C SER A 58 21.60 2.82 -18.26
N TYR A 59 20.51 2.04 -18.17
CA TYR A 59 19.30 2.39 -17.46
C TYR A 59 18.96 1.27 -16.47
N SER A 60 18.68 1.63 -15.22
CA SER A 60 18.39 0.67 -14.15
C SER A 60 16.98 0.84 -13.61
N ARG A 61 16.35 -0.26 -13.23
CA ARG A 61 15.05 -0.30 -12.56
C ARG A 61 15.06 -1.33 -11.46
N THR A 62 14.55 -0.95 -10.29
CA THR A 62 14.32 -1.90 -9.20
C THR A 62 13.05 -2.69 -9.45
N ILE A 63 13.11 -4.00 -9.22
CA ILE A 63 11.96 -4.90 -9.23
C ILE A 63 11.87 -5.62 -7.90
N THR A 64 10.65 -5.90 -7.45
CA THR A 64 10.38 -6.75 -6.30
C THR A 64 9.78 -8.06 -6.77
N VAL A 65 10.39 -9.16 -6.39
CA VAL A 65 9.90 -10.51 -6.65
C VAL A 65 9.25 -11.04 -5.39
N VAL A 66 7.99 -11.44 -5.49
CA VAL A 66 7.20 -11.97 -4.38
C VAL A 66 6.94 -13.45 -4.57
N ASP A 67 6.80 -14.19 -3.47
CA ASP A 67 6.42 -15.60 -3.50
C ASP A 67 4.94 -15.72 -3.93
N PRO A 68 4.62 -16.40 -5.04
CA PRO A 68 3.25 -16.61 -5.48
C PRO A 68 2.41 -17.45 -4.50
N SER A 69 3.04 -18.34 -3.72
CA SER A 69 2.35 -19.16 -2.72
C SER A 69 1.92 -18.30 -1.53
N MET A 70 2.66 -17.26 -1.26
CA MET A 70 2.28 -16.21 -0.31
C MET A 70 1.29 -15.22 -0.95
N ASN A 71 1.01 -15.33 -2.26
CA ASN A 71 -0.01 -14.64 -3.06
C ASN A 71 -0.23 -13.18 -2.65
N GLY A 72 0.85 -12.46 -2.54
CA GLY A 72 0.79 -11.21 -1.83
C GLY A 72 0.34 -11.43 -0.38
N SER A 73 0.43 -12.62 0.17
CA SER A 73 0.11 -12.86 1.55
C SER A 73 1.20 -12.28 2.41
N ILE A 74 0.92 -11.11 2.81
CA ILE A 74 1.32 -10.69 4.11
C ILE A 74 0.72 -11.75 5.03
N LEU A 75 1.56 -12.46 5.74
CA LEU A 75 1.09 -13.35 6.79
C LEU A 75 0.53 -12.45 7.89
N PHE A 76 -0.80 -12.39 7.96
CA PHE A 76 -1.48 -11.66 9.01
C PHE A 76 -1.90 -12.66 10.09
N ASP A 77 -1.57 -12.37 11.31
CA ASP A 77 -2.10 -13.12 12.44
C ASP A 77 -3.62 -12.91 12.51
N GLY A 78 -4.37 -13.86 11.94
CA GLY A 78 -5.82 -13.97 12.12
C GLY A 78 -6.69 -12.89 11.50
N ILE A 79 -6.18 -12.12 10.55
CA ILE A 79 -6.88 -10.96 9.96
C ILE A 79 -8.22 -11.33 9.28
N GLU A 80 -8.28 -12.50 8.67
CA GLU A 80 -9.44 -12.91 7.87
C GLU A 80 -10.39 -13.83 8.65
N ILE A 81 -10.10 -14.12 9.92
CA ILE A 81 -11.00 -14.86 10.79
C ILE A 81 -12.29 -14.04 10.98
N ASN A 82 -13.44 -14.63 10.61
CA ASN A 82 -14.76 -14.00 10.63
C ASN A 82 -14.92 -12.77 9.73
N ALA A 83 -14.02 -12.55 8.78
CA ALA A 83 -14.21 -11.49 7.78
C ALA A 83 -15.22 -11.90 6.71
N ARG A 84 -16.09 -10.97 6.31
CA ARG A 84 -16.96 -11.10 5.14
C ARG A 84 -16.19 -10.77 3.88
N LYS A 85 -16.72 -11.20 2.72
CA LYS A 85 -16.09 -10.98 1.43
C LYS A 85 -16.98 -10.13 0.54
N PHE A 86 -16.41 -9.10 -0.06
CA PHE A 86 -17.02 -8.24 -1.07
C PHE A 86 -16.29 -8.43 -2.40
N LYS A 87 -17.02 -8.58 -3.50
CA LYS A 87 -16.46 -8.61 -4.84
C LYS A 87 -16.71 -7.28 -5.53
N ASP A 88 -15.66 -6.65 -6.01
CA ASP A 88 -15.75 -5.44 -6.82
C ASP A 88 -16.07 -5.84 -8.27
N GLU A 89 -17.27 -5.54 -8.73
CA GLU A 89 -17.73 -5.92 -10.07
C GLU A 89 -17.00 -5.16 -11.19
N ARG A 90 -16.27 -4.07 -10.87
CA ARG A 90 -15.53 -3.27 -11.85
C ARG A 90 -14.31 -4.00 -12.41
N ASP A 91 -13.65 -4.81 -11.57
CA ASP A 91 -12.40 -5.53 -11.94
C ASP A 91 -12.36 -6.98 -11.43
N GLY A 92 -13.44 -7.43 -10.78
CA GLY A 92 -13.58 -8.78 -10.24
C GLY A 92 -12.74 -9.08 -8.98
N LYS A 93 -12.03 -8.09 -8.44
CA LYS A 93 -11.25 -8.26 -7.21
C LYS A 93 -12.15 -8.47 -6.01
N SER A 94 -11.66 -9.25 -5.06
CA SER A 94 -12.36 -9.51 -3.81
C SER A 94 -11.63 -8.87 -2.64
N TYR A 95 -12.39 -8.22 -1.77
CA TYR A 95 -11.89 -7.60 -0.54
C TYR A 95 -12.57 -8.24 0.66
N PHE A 96 -11.78 -8.59 1.67
CA PHE A 96 -12.33 -8.92 2.97
C PHE A 96 -12.70 -7.64 3.71
N TYR A 97 -13.79 -7.71 4.48
CA TYR A 97 -14.23 -6.60 5.31
C TYR A 97 -14.76 -7.07 6.65
N LYS A 98 -14.71 -6.21 7.65
CA LYS A 98 -15.20 -6.47 9.00
C LYS A 98 -16.05 -5.32 9.50
N LYS A 99 -17.01 -5.64 10.37
CA LYS A 99 -17.71 -4.64 11.18
C LYS A 99 -16.79 -4.20 12.31
N ILE A 100 -16.56 -2.89 12.40
CA ILE A 100 -15.79 -2.23 13.47
C ILE A 100 -16.63 -1.06 13.96
N GLY A 101 -17.12 -1.15 15.20
CA GLY A 101 -18.12 -0.20 15.67
C GLY A 101 -19.41 -0.30 14.86
N ASP A 102 -19.88 0.82 14.37
CA ASP A 102 -21.09 0.96 13.53
C ASP A 102 -20.77 1.03 12.02
N ARG A 103 -19.54 0.76 11.63
CA ARG A 103 -19.05 0.78 10.25
C ARG A 103 -18.53 -0.60 9.82
N GLU A 104 -18.56 -0.84 8.52
CA GLU A 104 -17.85 -1.95 7.87
C GLU A 104 -16.65 -1.40 7.11
N TRP A 105 -15.48 -1.97 7.36
CA TRP A 105 -14.19 -1.54 6.80
C TRP A 105 -13.55 -2.62 5.97
N PHE A 106 -13.00 -2.28 4.82
CA PHE A 106 -12.10 -3.20 4.14
C PHE A 106 -10.92 -3.53 5.05
N SER A 107 -10.53 -4.80 5.09
CA SER A 107 -9.37 -5.26 5.86
C SER A 107 -8.04 -5.02 5.12
N ARG A 108 -8.10 -4.61 3.84
CA ARG A 108 -6.94 -4.30 2.99
C ARG A 108 -7.14 -3.00 2.23
N ASN A 109 -6.04 -2.44 1.76
CA ASN A 109 -6.06 -1.25 0.93
C ASN A 109 -6.72 -1.55 -0.42
N LEU A 110 -7.42 -0.55 -0.95
CA LEU A 110 -8.03 -0.63 -2.26
C LEU A 110 -6.97 -0.82 -3.35
N ALA A 111 -7.22 -1.73 -4.28
CA ALA A 111 -6.33 -2.09 -5.37
C ALA A 111 -6.98 -1.90 -6.77
N TRP A 112 -7.99 -1.03 -6.87
CA TRP A 112 -8.71 -0.79 -8.12
C TRP A 112 -7.82 -0.09 -9.15
N LYS A 113 -7.70 -0.70 -10.36
CA LYS A 113 -6.79 -0.25 -11.42
C LYS A 113 -7.33 0.90 -12.28
N GLY A 114 -8.57 1.34 -12.07
CA GLY A 114 -9.16 2.44 -12.82
C GLY A 114 -8.53 3.81 -12.53
N ALA A 115 -7.73 3.90 -11.45
CA ALA A 115 -6.97 5.09 -11.08
C ALA A 115 -5.75 4.71 -10.24
N GLY A 116 -4.94 5.71 -9.88
CA GLY A 116 -3.80 5.56 -8.98
C GLY A 116 -2.62 4.83 -9.59
N LEU A 117 -1.58 4.64 -8.80
CA LEU A 117 -0.31 4.02 -9.19
C LEU A 117 -0.03 2.78 -8.35
N SER A 118 0.62 1.79 -8.93
CA SER A 118 1.19 0.65 -8.20
C SER A 118 2.49 1.07 -7.51
N PHE A 119 2.76 0.52 -6.32
CA PHE A 119 4.04 0.74 -5.63
C PHE A 119 5.20 0.44 -6.57
N GLN A 120 6.10 1.42 -6.75
CA GLN A 120 7.26 1.32 -7.66
C GLN A 120 6.90 0.85 -9.09
N ASN A 121 5.70 1.18 -9.57
CA ASN A 121 5.17 0.72 -10.86
C ASN A 121 5.11 -0.82 -11.00
N CYS A 122 5.00 -1.55 -9.89
CA CYS A 122 4.93 -3.01 -9.84
C CYS A 122 3.52 -3.48 -9.52
N GLU A 123 2.74 -3.88 -10.53
CA GLU A 123 1.33 -4.27 -10.36
C GLU A 123 1.11 -5.47 -9.42
N VAL A 124 2.11 -6.33 -9.25
CA VAL A 124 2.04 -7.44 -8.29
C VAL A 124 1.89 -6.93 -6.86
N MET A 125 2.44 -5.74 -6.57
CA MET A 125 2.33 -5.11 -5.26
C MET A 125 0.92 -4.61 -4.95
N ASP A 126 0.04 -4.44 -5.94
CA ASP A 126 -1.34 -4.04 -5.72
C ASP A 126 -2.09 -5.01 -4.79
N ALA A 127 -1.81 -6.32 -4.88
CA ALA A 127 -2.42 -7.33 -4.03
C ALA A 127 -1.96 -7.23 -2.56
N ILE A 128 -0.80 -6.62 -2.32
CA ILE A 128 -0.14 -6.54 -1.02
C ILE A 128 -0.37 -5.16 -0.40
N TYR A 129 0.04 -4.10 -1.10
CA TYR A 129 0.05 -2.72 -0.61
C TYR A 129 -1.23 -1.97 -0.97
N GLY A 130 -2.03 -2.47 -1.94
CA GLY A 130 -3.05 -1.68 -2.61
C GLY A 130 -2.43 -0.73 -3.63
N ARG A 131 -3.22 0.23 -4.10
CA ARG A 131 -2.76 1.28 -5.01
C ARG A 131 -2.75 2.63 -4.30
N TYR A 132 -1.95 3.54 -4.84
CA TYR A 132 -1.76 4.88 -4.31
C TYR A 132 -2.48 5.86 -5.22
N TYR A 133 -3.39 6.61 -4.67
CA TYR A 133 -4.25 7.55 -5.35
C TYR A 133 -3.90 8.97 -4.93
N THR A 134 -4.05 9.95 -5.81
CA THR A 134 -4.17 11.35 -5.40
C THR A 134 -5.46 11.52 -4.59
N TRP A 135 -5.60 12.61 -3.84
CA TRP A 135 -6.83 12.84 -3.08
C TRP A 135 -8.06 12.90 -4.01
N THR A 136 -7.93 13.58 -5.15
CA THR A 136 -9.00 13.69 -6.13
C THR A 136 -9.41 12.34 -6.72
N GLU A 137 -8.44 11.49 -7.09
CA GLU A 137 -8.71 10.13 -7.56
C GLU A 137 -9.37 9.28 -6.48
N ALA A 138 -8.93 9.42 -5.23
CA ALA A 138 -9.44 8.66 -4.09
C ALA A 138 -10.94 8.85 -3.88
N GLN A 139 -11.48 10.07 -4.07
CA GLN A 139 -12.88 10.38 -3.78
C GLN A 139 -13.88 9.53 -4.57
N THR A 140 -13.47 9.01 -5.73
CA THR A 140 -14.30 8.17 -6.59
C THR A 140 -13.79 6.73 -6.72
N ALA A 141 -12.70 6.39 -6.01
CA ALA A 141 -12.04 5.10 -6.18
C ALA A 141 -12.78 3.93 -5.51
N CYS A 142 -13.47 4.14 -4.40
CA CYS A 142 -14.21 3.09 -3.72
C CYS A 142 -15.37 2.54 -4.59
N PRO A 143 -15.67 1.23 -4.54
CA PRO A 143 -16.75 0.64 -5.32
C PRO A 143 -18.12 1.10 -4.82
N ALA A 144 -19.17 0.88 -5.64
CA ALA A 144 -20.54 1.24 -5.29
C ALA A 144 -20.94 0.67 -3.92
N GLY A 145 -21.57 1.50 -3.09
CA GLY A 145 -21.95 1.17 -1.72
C GLY A 145 -20.82 1.31 -0.69
N TRP A 146 -19.62 1.71 -1.13
CA TRP A 146 -18.47 2.01 -0.29
C TRP A 146 -17.98 3.42 -0.56
N ARG A 147 -17.29 4.02 0.40
CA ARG A 147 -16.76 5.39 0.31
C ARG A 147 -15.36 5.51 0.90
N VAL A 148 -14.68 6.59 0.58
CA VAL A 148 -13.51 7.05 1.32
C VAL A 148 -13.97 7.47 2.72
N PRO A 149 -13.26 7.10 3.79
CA PRO A 149 -13.71 7.42 5.15
C PRO A 149 -13.67 8.92 5.43
N SER A 150 -14.74 9.42 6.06
CA SER A 150 -14.79 10.76 6.63
C SER A 150 -14.08 10.85 7.99
N ASP A 151 -13.92 12.06 8.52
CA ASP A 151 -13.41 12.24 9.88
C ASP A 151 -14.34 11.58 10.93
N GLU A 152 -15.66 11.54 10.67
CA GLU A 152 -16.63 10.83 11.52
C GLU A 152 -16.39 9.33 11.50
N ASP A 153 -16.14 8.73 10.32
CA ASP A 153 -15.82 7.30 10.20
C ASP A 153 -14.54 6.95 10.96
N TRP A 154 -13.51 7.80 10.84
CA TRP A 154 -12.26 7.64 11.58
C TRP A 154 -12.46 7.80 13.10
N PHE A 155 -13.34 8.69 13.52
CA PHE A 155 -13.65 8.83 14.95
C PHE A 155 -14.40 7.62 15.49
N SER A 156 -15.38 7.07 14.76
CA SER A 156 -16.06 5.83 15.10
C SER A 156 -15.05 4.67 15.22
N LEU A 157 -14.09 4.55 14.28
CA LEU A 157 -13.01 3.57 14.36
C LEU A 157 -12.15 3.78 15.61
N ALA A 158 -11.82 5.03 15.93
CA ALA A 158 -11.03 5.36 17.13
C ALA A 158 -11.77 4.95 18.42
N GLN A 159 -13.07 5.20 18.50
CA GLN A 159 -13.90 4.76 19.64
C GLN A 159 -13.93 3.24 19.77
N ALA A 160 -14.06 2.51 18.65
CA ALA A 160 -13.98 1.04 18.64
C ALA A 160 -12.58 0.52 19.05
N ALA A 161 -11.53 1.33 18.84
CA ALA A 161 -10.17 1.08 19.34
C ALA A 161 -9.97 1.53 20.82
N GLU A 162 -11.06 1.89 21.52
CA GLU A 162 -11.09 2.36 22.91
C GLU A 162 -10.49 3.76 23.13
N TYR A 163 -10.47 4.59 22.13
CA TYR A 163 -10.14 6.00 22.28
C TYR A 163 -11.13 6.69 23.24
N LYS A 164 -10.61 7.43 24.21
CA LYS A 164 -11.41 8.08 25.25
C LYS A 164 -11.45 9.60 25.14
N GLY A 165 -10.69 10.15 24.18
CA GLY A 165 -10.64 11.59 23.97
C GLY A 165 -11.77 12.12 23.10
N GLU A 166 -11.75 13.42 22.88
CA GLU A 166 -12.66 14.12 21.98
C GLU A 166 -12.11 14.17 20.55
N ALA A 167 -12.99 14.36 19.57
CA ALA A 167 -12.62 14.44 18.16
C ALA A 167 -11.96 15.76 17.73
N LYS A 168 -11.73 16.71 18.66
CA LYS A 168 -11.41 18.11 18.36
C LYS A 168 -10.26 18.32 17.38
N ASP A 169 -9.17 17.58 17.55
CA ASP A 169 -7.97 17.76 16.70
C ASP A 169 -7.92 16.77 15.55
N GLY A 170 -8.88 15.85 15.53
CA GLY A 170 -8.92 14.75 14.57
C GLY A 170 -7.75 13.76 14.67
N SER A 171 -6.76 13.97 15.54
CA SER A 171 -5.71 13.00 15.89
C SER A 171 -6.13 12.19 17.11
N TYR A 172 -5.78 10.90 17.13
CA TYR A 172 -6.24 9.98 18.18
C TYR A 172 -5.05 9.38 18.91
N MET A 173 -4.88 9.80 20.17
CA MET A 173 -3.75 9.43 21.02
C MET A 173 -3.86 7.98 21.53
N GLY A 174 -2.76 7.23 21.48
CA GLY A 174 -2.61 5.95 22.18
C GLY A 174 -3.29 4.74 21.54
N ILE A 175 -3.89 4.87 20.35
CA ILE A 175 -4.66 3.77 19.72
C ILE A 175 -4.00 3.12 18.51
N ALA A 176 -2.86 3.62 18.03
CA ALA A 176 -2.23 3.10 16.82
C ALA A 176 -2.02 1.57 16.89
N GLY A 177 -1.49 1.07 17.99
CA GLY A 177 -1.26 -0.37 18.18
C GLY A 177 -2.53 -1.22 18.15
N ALA A 178 -3.70 -0.65 18.46
CA ALA A 178 -4.99 -1.33 18.34
C ALA A 178 -5.46 -1.47 16.88
N LEU A 179 -4.94 -0.64 15.99
CA LEU A 179 -5.22 -0.66 14.55
C LEU A 179 -4.17 -1.42 13.75
N MET A 180 -2.93 -1.48 14.23
CA MET A 180 -1.80 -2.13 13.58
C MET A 180 -1.88 -3.65 13.70
N VAL A 181 -1.50 -4.36 12.63
CA VAL A 181 -1.40 -5.82 12.63
C VAL A 181 0.05 -6.28 12.49
N ASN A 182 0.43 -7.34 13.20
CA ASN A 182 1.67 -8.03 12.91
C ASN A 182 1.62 -8.64 11.52
N ALA A 183 2.48 -8.17 10.64
CA ALA A 183 2.55 -8.59 9.26
C ALA A 183 4.00 -8.83 8.85
N TYR A 184 4.19 -9.78 7.94
CA TYR A 184 5.49 -10.12 7.40
C TYR A 184 5.40 -10.09 5.87
N PHE A 185 6.32 -9.40 5.25
CA PHE A 185 6.50 -9.36 3.80
C PHE A 185 7.88 -9.92 3.45
N ASN A 186 7.93 -10.93 2.58
CA ASN A 186 9.17 -11.63 2.25
C ASN A 186 9.97 -12.07 3.50
N ASN A 187 9.27 -12.60 4.50
CA ASN A 187 9.83 -13.01 5.80
C ASN A 187 10.42 -11.86 6.64
N THR A 188 10.23 -10.62 6.23
CA THR A 188 10.62 -9.45 7.01
C THR A 188 9.40 -8.88 7.71
N ARG A 189 9.51 -8.66 9.01
CA ARG A 189 8.45 -8.00 9.79
C ARG A 189 8.25 -6.60 9.24
N MET A 190 7.00 -6.23 8.95
CA MET A 190 6.70 -4.93 8.32
C MET A 190 6.76 -3.76 9.31
N TRP A 191 6.26 -3.93 10.52
CA TRP A 191 6.39 -2.93 11.56
C TRP A 191 7.66 -3.20 12.38
N GLU A 192 8.53 -2.22 12.54
CA GLU A 192 9.62 -2.33 13.48
C GLU A 192 9.13 -2.42 14.93
N TYR A 193 9.97 -2.93 15.80
CA TYR A 193 9.66 -3.02 17.22
C TYR A 193 9.82 -1.65 17.89
N CYS A 194 8.77 -1.20 18.55
CA CYS A 194 8.81 -0.04 19.42
C CYS A 194 8.18 -0.40 20.77
N PRO A 195 8.89 -0.25 21.90
CA PRO A 195 8.36 -0.61 23.22
C PRO A 195 7.13 0.21 23.62
N GLU A 196 6.99 1.42 23.08
CA GLU A 196 5.86 2.32 23.36
C GLU A 196 4.60 1.98 22.54
N VAL A 197 4.72 1.15 21.50
CA VAL A 197 3.64 0.78 20.59
C VAL A 197 3.36 -0.72 20.66
N LYS A 198 2.37 -1.10 21.45
CA LYS A 198 1.94 -2.50 21.53
C LYS A 198 0.99 -2.84 20.40
N ILE A 199 1.48 -3.54 19.38
CA ILE A 199 0.66 -4.02 18.25
C ILE A 199 -0.26 -5.14 18.71
N THR A 200 -1.57 -4.94 18.61
CA THR A 200 -2.60 -5.91 19.04
C THR A 200 -3.66 -6.18 17.99
N ASN A 201 -3.86 -5.25 17.07
CA ASN A 201 -4.97 -5.26 16.09
C ASN A 201 -6.35 -5.52 16.70
N LYS A 202 -6.56 -5.17 17.96
CA LYS A 202 -7.82 -5.49 18.67
C LYS A 202 -9.07 -4.88 18.04
N ALA A 203 -8.94 -3.75 17.36
CA ALA A 203 -10.03 -3.17 16.60
C ALA A 203 -10.31 -3.93 15.28
N GLY A 204 -9.37 -4.74 14.78
CA GLY A 204 -9.51 -5.51 13.54
C GLY A 204 -9.30 -4.69 12.25
N PHE A 205 -8.78 -3.47 12.34
CA PHE A 205 -8.54 -2.60 11.17
C PHE A 205 -7.39 -3.10 10.29
N SER A 206 -6.39 -3.71 10.89
CA SER A 206 -5.27 -4.37 10.20
C SER A 206 -4.42 -3.42 9.35
N ALA A 207 -3.98 -2.33 9.95
CA ALA A 207 -3.05 -1.40 9.32
C ALA A 207 -1.68 -2.05 9.09
N ILE A 208 -1.14 -1.85 7.90
CA ILE A 208 0.21 -2.25 7.50
C ILE A 208 0.98 -1.03 6.96
N PRO A 209 2.31 -0.97 7.15
CA PRO A 209 3.11 0.18 6.78
C PRO A 209 3.47 0.13 5.30
N THR A 210 2.59 0.65 4.45
CA THR A 210 2.78 0.69 3.00
C THR A 210 3.35 2.02 2.51
N GLY A 211 3.57 2.98 3.41
CA GLY A 211 4.10 4.29 3.05
C GLY A 211 3.13 5.15 2.24
N TYR A 212 3.70 6.08 1.52
CA TYR A 212 3.03 7.03 0.63
C TYR A 212 3.94 7.36 -0.56
N GLY A 213 3.50 8.19 -1.47
CA GLY A 213 4.33 8.59 -2.61
C GLY A 213 4.02 10.00 -3.10
N THR A 214 4.75 10.38 -4.15
CA THR A 214 4.52 11.62 -4.89
C THR A 214 4.43 11.34 -6.38
N LYS A 215 3.49 12.03 -7.04
CA LYS A 215 3.26 11.99 -8.49
C LYS A 215 3.97 13.20 -9.11
N ALA A 216 5.30 13.17 -9.12
CA ALA A 216 6.14 14.20 -9.73
C ALA A 216 6.67 13.74 -11.09
N SER A 217 7.64 14.47 -11.67
CA SER A 217 8.30 14.08 -12.93
C SER A 217 8.92 12.66 -12.93
N SER A 218 9.16 12.11 -11.74
CA SER A 218 9.43 10.69 -11.51
C SER A 218 8.65 10.28 -10.27
N ASP A 219 7.65 9.41 -10.43
CA ASP A 219 6.89 8.88 -9.29
C ASP A 219 7.83 8.29 -8.24
N SER A 220 7.70 8.74 -7.01
CA SER A 220 8.50 8.26 -5.90
C SER A 220 7.63 7.70 -4.79
N PHE A 221 8.11 6.67 -4.11
CA PHE A 221 7.47 6.03 -2.97
C PHE A 221 8.44 5.99 -1.80
N THR A 222 7.94 6.23 -0.60
CA THR A 222 8.74 6.29 0.62
C THR A 222 7.93 5.86 1.83
N GLY A 223 8.64 5.50 2.90
CA GLY A 223 8.06 5.20 4.20
C GLY A 223 7.34 3.86 4.29
N ASP A 224 7.53 2.96 3.32
CA ASP A 224 7.17 1.56 3.48
C ASP A 224 8.00 0.96 4.62
N PHE A 225 7.39 0.09 5.42
CA PHE A 225 7.87 -0.38 6.72
C PHE A 225 7.87 0.66 7.86
N GLU A 226 7.56 1.93 7.57
CA GLU A 226 7.54 3.00 8.56
C GLU A 226 6.15 3.56 8.82
N TYR A 227 5.40 3.86 7.75
CA TYR A 227 4.12 4.55 7.83
C TYR A 227 2.99 3.76 7.19
N ALA A 228 1.83 3.76 7.85
CA ALA A 228 0.55 3.48 7.19
C ALA A 228 -0.18 4.80 6.98
N VAL A 229 -0.46 5.14 5.73
CA VAL A 229 -1.10 6.41 5.36
C VAL A 229 -2.40 6.11 4.62
N TYR A 230 -3.47 6.84 4.93
CA TYR A 230 -4.79 6.63 4.34
C TYR A 230 -5.46 7.96 4.06
N TRP A 231 -6.02 8.13 2.87
CA TRP A 231 -6.85 9.27 2.58
C TRP A 231 -8.13 9.31 3.42
N SER A 232 -8.55 10.53 3.73
CA SER A 232 -9.89 10.87 4.20
C SER A 232 -10.66 11.61 3.10
N SER A 233 -11.98 11.60 3.17
CA SER A 233 -12.83 12.39 2.26
C SER A 233 -12.76 13.89 2.55
N GLU A 234 -12.23 14.28 3.69
CA GLU A 234 -12.15 15.67 4.12
C GLU A 234 -11.10 16.48 3.37
N SER A 235 -11.38 17.76 3.25
CA SER A 235 -10.41 18.75 2.77
C SER A 235 -10.40 19.97 3.66
N VAL A 236 -9.25 20.62 3.74
CA VAL A 236 -9.06 21.87 4.47
C VAL A 236 -8.86 22.98 3.45
N ALA A 237 -9.67 24.04 3.56
CA ALA A 237 -9.49 25.27 2.80
C ALA A 237 -8.81 26.31 3.68
N THR A 238 -7.77 26.95 3.18
CA THR A 238 -7.15 28.11 3.78
C THR A 238 -7.47 29.31 2.89
N GLU A 239 -7.84 30.43 3.47
CA GLU A 239 -8.18 31.63 2.70
C GLU A 239 -7.00 32.07 1.83
N GLY A 240 -7.22 32.16 0.52
CA GLY A 240 -6.19 32.55 -0.45
C GLY A 240 -5.26 31.44 -0.91
N GLU A 241 -5.42 30.19 -0.44
CA GLU A 241 -4.61 29.03 -0.84
C GLU A 241 -5.46 27.95 -1.49
N GLU A 242 -4.82 27.06 -2.25
CA GLU A 242 -5.47 25.85 -2.75
C GLU A 242 -5.84 24.93 -1.57
N SER A 243 -7.04 24.36 -1.63
CA SER A 243 -7.48 23.44 -0.57
C SER A 243 -6.65 22.16 -0.56
N THR A 244 -6.30 21.70 0.64
CA THR A 244 -5.53 20.47 0.86
C THR A 244 -6.45 19.28 1.17
N GLY A 245 -6.00 18.07 0.83
CA GLY A 245 -6.66 16.82 1.18
C GLY A 245 -6.20 16.30 2.53
N VAL A 246 -7.13 15.80 3.33
CA VAL A 246 -6.83 15.23 4.65
C VAL A 246 -6.43 13.77 4.54
N TYR A 247 -5.45 13.37 5.31
CA TYR A 247 -5.04 11.97 5.47
C TYR A 247 -4.86 11.59 6.94
N ARG A 248 -4.88 10.29 7.21
CA ARG A 248 -4.55 9.69 8.50
C ARG A 248 -3.25 8.94 8.40
N MET A 249 -2.40 9.05 9.41
CA MET A 249 -1.09 8.42 9.45
C MET A 249 -0.87 7.70 10.77
N ILE A 250 -0.36 6.48 10.66
CA ILE A 250 0.20 5.69 11.75
C ILE A 250 1.70 5.57 11.49
N TYR A 251 2.50 5.92 12.48
CA TYR A 251 3.95 5.81 12.44
C TYR A 251 4.41 4.78 13.46
N TRP A 252 5.35 3.91 13.09
CA TRP A 252 5.73 2.77 13.94
C TRP A 252 6.26 3.17 15.33
N GLN A 253 6.84 4.37 15.47
CA GLN A 253 7.39 4.89 16.74
C GLN A 253 6.37 5.68 17.56
N LYS A 254 5.15 5.89 17.11
CA LYS A 254 4.16 6.72 17.78
C LYS A 254 2.89 5.92 18.09
N PRO A 255 2.38 6.02 19.32
CA PRO A 255 1.14 5.33 19.67
C PRO A 255 -0.12 5.99 19.08
N ASP A 256 0.03 7.06 18.31
CA ASP A 256 -1.04 7.93 17.89
C ASP A 256 -1.44 7.71 16.43
N VAL A 257 -2.69 7.99 16.10
CA VAL A 257 -3.18 8.14 14.73
C VAL A 257 -3.26 9.62 14.42
N ILE A 258 -2.38 10.10 13.56
CA ILE A 258 -2.22 11.52 13.26
C ILE A 258 -3.17 11.92 12.13
N ARG A 259 -3.80 13.08 12.26
CA ARG A 259 -4.52 13.78 11.17
C ARG A 259 -3.62 14.86 10.61
N ALA A 260 -3.42 14.86 9.30
CA ALA A 260 -2.70 15.91 8.61
C ALA A 260 -3.33 16.20 7.24
N ALA A 261 -2.89 17.25 6.58
CA ALA A 261 -3.40 17.65 5.28
C ALA A 261 -2.23 17.99 4.35
N VAL A 262 -2.41 17.75 3.05
CA VAL A 262 -1.37 17.91 2.03
C VAL A 262 -1.99 18.20 0.67
N ASP A 263 -1.17 18.60 -0.28
CA ASP A 263 -1.55 18.79 -1.69
C ASP A 263 -2.35 17.62 -2.26
N LYS A 264 -3.44 17.94 -2.99
CA LYS A 264 -4.41 16.97 -3.51
C LYS A 264 -3.97 16.25 -4.77
N THR A 265 -2.99 16.78 -5.48
CA THR A 265 -2.64 16.39 -6.84
C THR A 265 -1.33 15.63 -6.94
N ASN A 266 -0.36 15.99 -6.11
CA ASN A 266 0.97 15.40 -6.13
C ASN A 266 1.17 14.30 -5.10
N PHE A 267 0.62 14.47 -3.88
CA PHE A 267 0.72 13.42 -2.87
C PHE A 267 -0.20 12.26 -3.22
N ILE A 268 0.33 11.02 -3.11
CA ILE A 268 -0.44 9.80 -3.34
C ILE A 268 -0.36 8.88 -2.13
N ALA A 269 -1.52 8.36 -1.74
CA ALA A 269 -1.65 7.46 -0.61
C ALA A 269 -2.70 6.38 -0.85
N PRO A 270 -2.64 5.25 -0.12
CA PRO A 270 -3.67 4.23 -0.11
C PRO A 270 -5.04 4.73 0.35
N VAL A 271 -6.07 3.99 -0.06
CA VAL A 271 -7.45 4.15 0.38
C VAL A 271 -7.91 2.89 1.12
N ARG A 272 -8.59 3.08 2.23
CA ARG A 272 -9.30 2.04 2.96
C ARG A 272 -10.79 2.33 2.93
N CYS A 273 -11.53 1.62 2.07
CA CYS A 273 -12.96 1.89 1.90
C CYS A 273 -13.79 1.49 3.14
N VAL A 274 -14.83 2.25 3.39
CA VAL A 274 -15.76 2.09 4.49
C VAL A 274 -17.20 2.20 4.00
N ARG A 275 -18.13 1.62 4.75
CA ARG A 275 -19.58 1.86 4.61
C ARG A 275 -20.27 1.72 5.96
N ASP A 276 -21.51 2.19 6.04
CA ASP A 276 -22.34 1.97 7.22
C ASP A 276 -22.62 0.47 7.39
N ALA A 277 -22.54 -0.03 8.60
CA ALA A 277 -22.93 -1.39 8.87
C ALA A 277 -24.45 -1.53 8.70
N ALA A 278 -24.90 -2.62 8.06
CA ALA A 278 -26.31 -2.93 8.02
C ALA A 278 -26.86 -3.02 9.46
N SER A 279 -27.99 -2.38 9.71
CA SER A 279 -28.72 -2.59 10.94
C SER A 279 -29.04 -4.07 11.08
N GLU A 280 -28.70 -4.66 12.21
CA GLU A 280 -29.17 -6.02 12.52
C GLU A 280 -30.69 -5.95 12.59
N GLU A 281 -31.39 -6.52 11.59
CA GLU A 281 -32.79 -6.77 11.73
C GLU A 281 -32.95 -7.67 12.97
N THR A 282 -33.52 -7.13 14.02
CA THR A 282 -34.00 -7.89 15.16
C THR A 282 -35.09 -8.82 14.63
N THR A 283 -34.72 -10.02 14.25
CA THR A 283 -35.67 -11.13 14.09
C THR A 283 -36.25 -11.39 15.48
N ASN A 284 -37.42 -10.80 15.72
CA ASN A 284 -38.29 -11.18 16.83
C ASN A 284 -38.85 -12.59 16.61
#